data_ad2e56663d8d624eb7cedf7219c3427a
#
_entry.id   ad2e56663d8d624eb7cedf7219c3427a
#
_cell.length_a   1.000
_cell.length_b   1.000
_cell.length_c   1.000
_cell.angle_alpha   90.00
_cell.angle_beta   90.00
_cell.angle_gamma   90.00
#
_symmetry.space_group_name_H-M   'P 1'
#
loop_
_entity.id
_entity.type
_entity.pdbx_description
1 polymer ?
#
loop_
_entity_poly.entity_id
_entity_poly.type
_entity_poly.pdbx_seq_one_letter_code
_entity_poly.pdbx_strand_id
1 'polypeptide(L)'
;MFKTPPVTKNLIIINVLMFAMKYVLALHGIALDDLLGLHFVLAQDFRPYQLITYMFMHANFEHIFFNMFALWMFGCVVERTWGARRYLLFYLVCGLGAGLTQELWQFGQYYIEGLYSYDYVNAGTGIIPMSEFLNSWTTIGASGACYAVMLAFGMFYPNEVLILFPIPIPLKAKYFVLVCIVIEVVSSFATNGNVAHFAHLGGMAFAYFFIRHYRRRDSGFDGWDNYRGSGGGGLLDRMRRRFNERRAEDVTEVYRPDGYDYRSRRKEEDDEVDRILEKLKKSGYESLTEEEKQKLFDRSNRDEQAH
;
A
#
# COMPACT_ATOMS: atom_id res chain seq x y z
N MET A 1 -18.55 -2.75 17.08
CA MET A 1 -18.32 -1.58 16.19
C MET A 1 -16.81 -1.51 15.91
N PHE A 2 -16.38 -1.77 14.70
CA PHE A 2 -14.94 -1.76 14.36
C PHE A 2 -14.41 -0.33 14.41
N LYS A 3 -13.54 -0.03 15.39
CA LYS A 3 -12.89 1.28 15.51
C LYS A 3 -11.96 1.50 14.30
N THR A 4 -12.05 2.66 13.67
CA THR A 4 -11.11 3.08 12.62
C THR A 4 -9.71 3.16 13.20
N PRO A 5 -8.67 2.52 12.61
CA PRO A 5 -7.31 2.56 13.09
C PRO A 5 -6.76 4.00 13.15
N PRO A 6 -5.77 4.28 14.01
CA PRO A 6 -5.40 5.65 14.35
C PRO A 6 -4.79 6.43 13.18
N VAL A 7 -3.96 5.82 12.34
CA VAL A 7 -3.33 6.53 11.21
C VAL A 7 -4.35 6.85 10.13
N THR A 8 -5.15 5.87 9.72
CA THR A 8 -6.24 6.09 8.75
C THR A 8 -7.19 7.18 9.23
N LYS A 9 -7.61 7.13 10.51
CA LYS A 9 -8.47 8.15 11.11
C LYS A 9 -7.84 9.54 11.04
N ASN A 10 -6.57 9.66 11.45
CA ASN A 10 -5.89 10.95 11.49
C ASN A 10 -5.65 11.51 10.09
N LEU A 11 -5.29 10.67 9.11
CA LEU A 11 -5.17 11.09 7.71
C LEU A 11 -6.49 11.63 7.17
N ILE A 12 -7.63 10.96 7.42
CA ILE A 12 -8.94 11.45 7.02
C ILE A 12 -9.25 12.81 7.68
N ILE A 13 -9.03 12.92 8.99
CA ILE A 13 -9.28 14.18 9.73
C ILE A 13 -8.42 15.32 9.16
N ILE A 14 -7.12 15.09 8.92
CA ILE A 14 -6.23 16.12 8.37
C ILE A 14 -6.72 16.57 6.99
N ASN A 15 -7.07 15.64 6.09
CA ASN A 15 -7.56 15.97 4.76
C ASN A 15 -8.88 16.78 4.82
N VAL A 16 -9.83 16.39 5.68
CA VAL A 16 -11.08 17.12 5.86
C VAL A 16 -10.83 18.53 6.42
N LEU A 17 -9.93 18.67 7.38
CA LEU A 17 -9.56 19.98 7.95
C LEU A 17 -8.87 20.86 6.90
N MET A 18 -7.95 20.33 6.10
CA MET A 18 -7.30 21.05 5.01
C MET A 18 -8.29 21.50 3.95
N PHE A 19 -9.25 20.63 3.60
CA PHE A 19 -10.32 20.97 2.67
C PHE A 19 -11.23 22.09 3.19
N ALA A 20 -11.63 22.05 4.47
CA ALA A 20 -12.39 23.13 5.10
C ALA A 20 -11.58 24.42 5.16
N MET A 21 -10.31 24.34 5.54
CA MET A 21 -9.40 25.50 5.63
C MET A 21 -9.22 26.20 4.28
N LYS A 22 -9.18 25.44 3.17
CA LYS A 22 -9.12 26.01 1.81
C LYS A 22 -10.25 27.02 1.58
N TYR A 23 -11.49 26.70 1.93
CA TYR A 23 -12.62 27.62 1.75
C TYR A 23 -12.59 28.79 2.71
N VAL A 24 -12.16 28.57 3.96
CA VAL A 24 -12.05 29.67 4.94
C VAL A 24 -10.97 30.67 4.51
N LEU A 25 -9.81 30.21 4.07
CA LEU A 25 -8.73 31.06 3.63
C LEU A 25 -9.02 31.78 2.30
N ALA A 26 -9.78 31.16 1.42
CA ALA A 26 -10.26 31.79 0.19
C ALA A 26 -11.11 33.05 0.46
N LEU A 27 -11.87 33.11 1.57
CA LEU A 27 -12.59 34.32 1.99
C LEU A 27 -11.65 35.50 2.32
N HIS A 28 -10.40 35.20 2.63
CA HIS A 28 -9.35 36.19 2.90
C HIS A 28 -8.39 36.41 1.71
N GLY A 29 -8.76 35.91 0.52
CA GLY A 29 -7.95 36.05 -0.71
C GLY A 29 -6.73 35.13 -0.78
N ILE A 30 -6.64 34.11 0.07
CA ILE A 30 -5.54 33.14 0.08
C ILE A 30 -5.96 31.88 -0.64
N ALA A 31 -5.35 31.60 -1.79
CA ALA A 31 -5.54 30.37 -2.56
C ALA A 31 -4.62 29.25 -2.00
N LEU A 32 -5.17 28.36 -1.17
CA LEU A 32 -4.38 27.34 -0.50
C LEU A 32 -3.86 26.27 -1.49
N ASP A 33 -4.58 26.04 -2.58
CA ASP A 33 -4.14 25.14 -3.65
C ASP A 33 -2.85 25.63 -4.33
N ASP A 34 -2.69 26.96 -4.51
CA ASP A 34 -1.49 27.55 -5.10
C ASP A 34 -0.29 27.48 -4.14
N LEU A 35 -0.53 27.53 -2.83
CA LEU A 35 0.53 27.45 -1.85
C LEU A 35 1.02 26.03 -1.61
N LEU A 36 0.09 25.05 -1.52
CA LEU A 36 0.36 23.71 -1.03
C LEU A 36 0.23 22.62 -2.12
N GLY A 37 -0.39 22.93 -3.26
CA GLY A 37 -0.42 22.07 -4.44
C GLY A 37 0.97 21.90 -5.03
N LEU A 38 1.24 20.78 -5.66
CA LEU A 38 2.52 20.50 -6.32
C LEU A 38 2.51 21.15 -7.70
N HIS A 39 3.19 22.27 -7.82
CA HIS A 39 3.49 22.91 -9.11
C HIS A 39 4.62 22.18 -9.81
N PHE A 40 4.59 22.23 -11.14
CA PHE A 40 5.66 21.65 -11.95
C PHE A 40 7.02 22.26 -11.57
N VAL A 41 8.06 21.43 -11.55
CA VAL A 41 9.40 21.81 -11.05
C VAL A 41 10.01 23.06 -11.71
N LEU A 42 9.62 23.38 -12.96
CA LEU A 42 10.07 24.58 -13.66
C LEU A 42 9.09 25.76 -13.55
N ALA A 43 7.97 25.60 -12.86
CA ALA A 43 7.02 26.67 -12.59
C ALA A 43 7.59 27.69 -11.58
N GLN A 44 7.12 28.93 -11.66
CA GLN A 44 7.57 30.02 -10.78
C GLN A 44 7.25 29.73 -9.30
N ASP A 45 6.10 29.09 -9.03
CA ASP A 45 5.58 28.87 -7.68
C ASP A 45 5.92 27.48 -7.12
N PHE A 46 6.79 26.73 -7.80
CA PHE A 46 7.27 25.45 -7.26
C PHE A 46 8.04 25.65 -5.96
N ARG A 47 7.74 24.83 -4.98
CA ARG A 47 8.45 24.73 -3.69
C ARG A 47 8.62 23.26 -3.31
N PRO A 48 9.79 22.83 -2.80
CA PRO A 48 10.05 21.40 -2.49
C PRO A 48 9.09 20.76 -1.48
N TYR A 49 8.53 21.54 -0.54
CA TYR A 49 7.55 21.02 0.44
C TYR A 49 6.25 20.57 -0.22
N GLN A 50 5.94 21.08 -1.41
CA GLN A 50 4.75 20.73 -2.18
C GLN A 50 4.72 19.24 -2.56
N LEU A 51 5.88 18.58 -2.66
CA LEU A 51 5.96 17.12 -2.84
C LEU A 51 5.27 16.31 -1.74
N ILE A 52 4.99 16.93 -0.59
CA ILE A 52 4.25 16.30 0.51
C ILE A 52 2.89 16.95 0.71
N THR A 53 2.82 18.30 0.67
CA THR A 53 1.60 19.02 1.04
C THR A 53 0.46 18.81 0.05
N TYR A 54 0.76 18.59 -1.24
CA TYR A 54 -0.22 18.35 -2.28
C TYR A 54 -1.17 17.16 -1.98
N MET A 55 -0.66 16.16 -1.22
CA MET A 55 -1.42 14.98 -0.83
C MET A 55 -2.63 15.30 0.09
N PHE A 56 -2.67 16.51 0.65
CA PHE A 56 -3.72 16.95 1.57
C PHE A 56 -4.67 17.98 0.93
N MET A 57 -4.43 18.33 -0.33
CA MET A 57 -5.24 19.31 -1.08
C MET A 57 -6.24 18.58 -1.98
N HIS A 58 -7.44 19.14 -2.13
CA HIS A 58 -8.50 18.53 -2.96
C HIS A 58 -9.25 19.60 -3.74
N ALA A 59 -9.50 19.33 -5.03
CA ALA A 59 -10.13 20.28 -5.94
C ALA A 59 -11.57 20.63 -5.51
N ASN A 60 -12.38 19.61 -5.22
CA ASN A 60 -13.81 19.73 -4.94
C ASN A 60 -14.28 18.62 -3.98
N PHE A 61 -15.58 18.69 -3.61
CA PHE A 61 -16.18 17.74 -2.68
C PHE A 61 -16.15 16.29 -3.17
N GLU A 62 -16.39 16.04 -4.44
CA GLU A 62 -16.36 14.69 -5.00
C GLU A 62 -14.97 14.09 -4.89
N HIS A 63 -13.94 14.91 -5.18
CA HIS A 63 -12.54 14.49 -5.10
C HIS A 63 -12.15 14.05 -3.68
N ILE A 64 -12.46 14.87 -2.66
CA ILE A 64 -12.15 14.50 -1.27
C ILE A 64 -13.02 13.32 -0.82
N PHE A 65 -14.30 13.28 -1.20
CA PHE A 65 -15.20 12.19 -0.80
C PHE A 65 -14.67 10.83 -1.25
N PHE A 66 -14.35 10.67 -2.54
CA PHE A 66 -13.86 9.39 -3.05
C PHE A 66 -12.48 9.01 -2.49
N ASN A 67 -11.58 9.97 -2.30
CA ASN A 67 -10.30 9.73 -1.65
C ASN A 67 -10.46 9.25 -0.21
N MET A 68 -11.27 9.92 0.60
CA MET A 68 -11.48 9.56 1.99
C MET A 68 -12.26 8.24 2.12
N PHE A 69 -13.20 7.99 1.22
CA PHE A 69 -13.92 6.72 1.17
C PHE A 69 -12.98 5.55 0.85
N ALA A 70 -12.13 5.69 -0.17
CA ALA A 70 -11.12 4.67 -0.52
C ALA A 70 -10.11 4.48 0.61
N LEU A 71 -9.64 5.58 1.21
CA LEU A 71 -8.71 5.54 2.34
C LEU A 71 -9.34 4.85 3.56
N TRP A 72 -10.60 5.13 3.87
CA TRP A 72 -11.32 4.48 4.95
C TRP A 72 -11.52 2.99 4.68
N MET A 73 -12.02 2.64 3.50
CA MET A 73 -12.37 1.27 3.15
C MET A 73 -11.15 0.35 3.09
N PHE A 74 -10.11 0.76 2.36
CA PHE A 74 -8.91 -0.05 2.15
C PHE A 74 -7.84 0.22 3.20
N GLY A 75 -7.66 1.48 3.60
CA GLY A 75 -6.64 1.89 4.56
C GLY A 75 -6.84 1.27 5.94
N CYS A 76 -8.08 1.15 6.41
CA CYS A 76 -8.35 0.46 7.67
C CYS A 76 -7.88 -0.98 7.68
N VAL A 77 -8.01 -1.68 6.57
CA VAL A 77 -7.58 -3.08 6.45
C VAL A 77 -6.06 -3.17 6.37
N VAL A 78 -5.44 -2.36 5.51
CA VAL A 78 -3.98 -2.34 5.31
C VAL A 78 -3.25 -1.92 6.60
N GLU A 79 -3.77 -0.92 7.33
CA GLU A 79 -3.19 -0.49 8.60
C GLU A 79 -3.25 -1.59 9.67
N ARG A 80 -4.37 -2.31 9.78
CA ARG A 80 -4.50 -3.45 10.70
C ARG A 80 -3.53 -4.58 10.36
N THR A 81 -3.27 -4.79 9.07
CA THR A 81 -2.37 -5.85 8.60
C THR A 81 -0.90 -5.52 8.88
N TRP A 82 -0.50 -4.26 8.69
CA TRP A 82 0.91 -3.86 8.76
C TRP A 82 1.31 -3.11 10.02
N GLY A 83 0.31 -2.62 10.77
CA GLY A 83 0.51 -1.75 11.92
C GLY A 83 0.74 -0.29 11.51
N ALA A 84 0.48 0.60 12.46
CA ALA A 84 0.42 2.05 12.24
C ALA A 84 1.71 2.65 11.64
N ARG A 85 2.88 2.26 12.15
CA ARG A 85 4.16 2.84 11.70
C ARG A 85 4.49 2.50 10.26
N ARG A 86 4.34 1.22 9.86
CA ARG A 86 4.64 0.79 8.48
C ARG A 86 3.62 1.37 7.50
N TYR A 87 2.36 1.41 7.90
CA TYR A 87 1.29 1.97 7.08
C TYR A 87 1.50 3.47 6.82
N LEU A 88 1.85 4.26 7.85
CA LEU A 88 2.14 5.68 7.67
C LEU A 88 3.34 5.91 6.74
N LEU A 89 4.43 5.17 6.95
CA LEU A 89 5.61 5.25 6.09
C LEU A 89 5.26 4.87 4.63
N PHE A 90 4.51 3.78 4.46
CA PHE A 90 4.02 3.35 3.16
C PHE A 90 3.19 4.44 2.47
N TYR A 91 2.22 5.03 3.17
CA TYR A 91 1.35 6.08 2.64
C TYR A 91 2.16 7.29 2.16
N LEU A 92 3.09 7.78 2.99
CA LEU A 92 3.93 8.94 2.66
C LEU A 92 4.91 8.65 1.52
N VAL A 93 5.57 7.49 1.53
CA VAL A 93 6.51 7.09 0.45
C VAL A 93 5.79 6.93 -0.88
N CYS A 94 4.62 6.30 -0.89
CA CYS A 94 3.85 6.11 -2.12
C CYS A 94 3.26 7.44 -2.63
N GLY A 95 2.82 8.32 -1.73
CA GLY A 95 2.38 9.66 -2.11
C GLY A 95 3.52 10.50 -2.69
N LEU A 96 4.68 10.53 -2.03
CA LEU A 96 5.87 11.19 -2.58
C LEU A 96 6.24 10.62 -3.96
N GLY A 97 6.23 9.28 -4.09
CA GLY A 97 6.51 8.60 -5.35
C GLY A 97 5.51 8.93 -6.46
N ALA A 98 4.24 9.10 -6.10
CA ALA A 98 3.19 9.54 -7.02
C ALA A 98 3.47 10.96 -7.55
N GLY A 99 3.79 11.91 -6.67
CA GLY A 99 4.19 13.27 -7.05
C GLY A 99 5.40 13.29 -7.96
N LEU A 100 6.46 12.56 -7.60
CA LEU A 100 7.68 12.46 -8.42
C LEU A 100 7.41 11.86 -9.81
N THR A 101 6.52 10.87 -9.90
CA THR A 101 6.15 10.27 -11.19
C THR A 101 5.37 11.27 -12.06
N GLN A 102 4.49 12.07 -11.45
CA GLN A 102 3.77 13.13 -12.13
C GLN A 102 4.72 14.22 -12.64
N GLU A 103 5.66 14.66 -11.81
CA GLU A 103 6.69 15.62 -12.21
C GLU A 103 7.54 15.12 -13.39
N LEU A 104 7.94 13.85 -13.33
CA LEU A 104 8.70 13.22 -14.43
C LEU A 104 7.89 13.18 -15.73
N TRP A 105 6.59 12.90 -15.66
CA TRP A 105 5.71 12.93 -16.81
C TRP A 105 5.56 14.34 -17.38
N GLN A 106 5.29 15.34 -16.53
CA GLN A 106 5.18 16.75 -16.93
C GLN A 106 6.50 17.25 -17.54
N PHE A 107 7.62 16.82 -16.97
CA PHE A 107 8.94 17.13 -17.54
C PHE A 107 9.09 16.54 -18.96
N GLY A 108 8.65 15.30 -19.16
CA GLY A 108 8.59 14.67 -20.49
C GLY A 108 7.71 15.46 -21.47
N GLN A 109 6.50 15.84 -21.05
CA GLN A 109 5.58 16.66 -21.87
C GLN A 109 6.19 18.01 -22.26
N TYR A 110 6.81 18.70 -21.28
CA TYR A 110 7.47 19.99 -21.52
C TYR A 110 8.49 19.91 -22.65
N TYR A 111 9.26 18.83 -22.75
CA TYR A 111 10.21 18.62 -23.83
C TYR A 111 9.57 18.14 -25.13
N ILE A 112 8.62 17.21 -25.07
CA ILE A 112 7.94 16.65 -26.26
C ILE A 112 7.13 17.73 -26.99
N GLU A 113 6.49 18.63 -26.23
CA GLU A 113 5.71 19.75 -26.80
C GLU A 113 6.60 20.93 -27.21
N GLY A 114 7.91 20.87 -26.98
CA GLY A 114 8.87 21.89 -27.37
C GLY A 114 8.73 23.20 -26.58
N LEU A 115 8.08 23.17 -25.42
CA LEU A 115 7.80 24.35 -24.59
C LEU A 115 9.08 25.03 -24.12
N TYR A 116 10.17 24.29 -24.00
CA TYR A 116 11.49 24.82 -23.63
C TYR A 116 12.07 25.87 -24.60
N SER A 117 11.53 25.95 -25.82
CA SER A 117 11.97 26.90 -26.83
C SER A 117 11.25 28.27 -26.78
N TYR A 118 10.30 28.43 -25.85
CA TYR A 118 9.50 29.62 -25.71
C TYR A 118 9.74 30.27 -24.34
N ASP A 119 10.13 31.56 -24.32
CA ASP A 119 10.21 32.33 -23.07
C ASP A 119 8.86 32.87 -22.62
N TYR A 120 7.94 33.05 -23.58
CA TYR A 120 6.60 33.59 -23.36
C TYR A 120 5.55 32.79 -24.13
N VAL A 121 4.37 32.74 -23.56
CA VAL A 121 3.22 32.02 -24.12
C VAL A 121 1.99 32.95 -24.17
N ASN A 122 1.18 32.83 -25.20
CA ASN A 122 -0.12 33.49 -25.26
C ASN A 122 -1.16 32.61 -24.53
N ALA A 123 -1.51 33.02 -23.31
CA ALA A 123 -2.47 32.33 -22.47
C ALA A 123 -3.95 32.67 -22.79
N GLY A 124 -4.23 33.39 -23.90
CA GLY A 124 -5.58 33.83 -24.27
C GLY A 124 -6.03 35.13 -23.55
N THR A 125 -5.51 35.36 -22.35
CA THR A 125 -5.73 36.60 -21.56
C THR A 125 -4.60 37.62 -21.76
N GLY A 126 -3.48 37.19 -22.35
CA GLY A 126 -2.28 38.00 -22.59
C GLY A 126 -1.06 37.13 -22.82
N ILE A 127 0.07 37.82 -23.07
CA ILE A 127 1.37 37.15 -23.17
C ILE A 127 1.99 37.14 -21.77
N ILE A 128 2.27 35.95 -21.26
CA ILE A 128 2.84 35.72 -19.94
C ILE A 128 4.14 34.91 -20.05
N PRO A 129 5.06 35.02 -19.06
CA PRO A 129 6.26 34.19 -19.00
C PRO A 129 5.93 32.72 -18.97
N MET A 130 6.77 31.87 -19.58
CA MET A 130 6.59 30.42 -19.58
C MET A 130 6.54 29.88 -18.15
N SER A 131 7.39 30.35 -17.24
CA SER A 131 7.41 29.93 -15.82
C SER A 131 6.09 30.23 -15.09
N GLU A 132 5.40 31.31 -15.46
CA GLU A 132 4.09 31.66 -14.92
C GLU A 132 2.99 30.76 -15.54
N PHE A 133 3.05 30.50 -16.85
CA PHE A 133 2.16 29.57 -17.52
C PHE A 133 2.22 28.17 -16.89
N LEU A 134 3.42 27.70 -16.56
CA LEU A 134 3.63 26.38 -15.95
C LEU A 134 3.04 26.27 -14.52
N ASN A 135 2.68 27.37 -13.86
CA ASN A 135 1.93 27.33 -12.59
C ASN A 135 0.56 26.65 -12.76
N SER A 136 -0.02 26.65 -13.99
CA SER A 136 -1.26 25.92 -14.27
C SER A 136 -1.09 24.40 -14.20
N TRP A 137 0.14 23.90 -14.30
CA TRP A 137 0.46 22.47 -14.19
C TRP A 137 0.58 22.05 -12.71
N THR A 138 -0.50 22.19 -11.98
CA THR A 138 -0.54 21.92 -10.54
C THR A 138 -1.25 20.61 -10.27
N THR A 139 -0.63 19.77 -9.45
CA THR A 139 -1.16 18.48 -8.99
C THR A 139 -1.62 18.59 -7.54
N ILE A 140 -2.83 18.14 -7.25
CA ILE A 140 -3.40 18.09 -5.89
C ILE A 140 -4.16 16.78 -5.68
N GLY A 141 -4.10 16.23 -4.48
CA GLY A 141 -4.91 15.08 -4.06
C GLY A 141 -4.14 13.99 -3.33
N ALA A 142 -4.85 13.32 -2.44
CA ALA A 142 -4.39 12.09 -1.78
C ALA A 142 -4.44 10.87 -2.70
N SER A 143 -4.98 11.01 -3.92
CA SER A 143 -5.36 9.89 -4.79
C SER A 143 -4.19 8.97 -5.12
N GLY A 144 -2.99 9.48 -5.41
CA GLY A 144 -1.82 8.64 -5.65
C GLY A 144 -1.51 7.68 -4.49
N ALA A 145 -1.58 8.16 -3.25
CA ALA A 145 -1.45 7.33 -2.06
C ALA A 145 -2.67 6.42 -1.84
N CYS A 146 -3.89 6.85 -2.18
CA CYS A 146 -5.08 6.02 -2.11
C CYS A 146 -5.02 4.84 -3.10
N TYR A 147 -4.57 5.07 -4.34
CA TYR A 147 -4.33 4.00 -5.32
C TYR A 147 -3.24 3.02 -4.84
N ALA A 148 -2.20 3.52 -4.18
CA ALA A 148 -1.19 2.69 -3.52
C ALA A 148 -1.81 1.77 -2.45
N VAL A 149 -2.68 2.32 -1.60
CA VAL A 149 -3.40 1.58 -0.55
C VAL A 149 -4.35 0.55 -1.15
N MET A 150 -5.05 0.88 -2.25
CA MET A 150 -5.91 -0.06 -2.99
C MET A 150 -5.09 -1.22 -3.57
N LEU A 151 -3.92 -0.94 -4.17
CA LEU A 151 -3.02 -1.98 -4.65
C LEU A 151 -2.53 -2.88 -3.50
N ALA A 152 -2.14 -2.28 -2.37
CA ALA A 152 -1.73 -3.04 -1.18
C ALA A 152 -2.84 -3.99 -0.71
N PHE A 153 -4.09 -3.51 -0.63
CA PHE A 153 -5.23 -4.34 -0.31
C PHE A 153 -5.39 -5.50 -1.31
N GLY A 154 -5.35 -5.24 -2.61
CA GLY A 154 -5.46 -6.27 -3.65
C GLY A 154 -4.31 -7.29 -3.62
N MET A 155 -3.11 -6.87 -3.20
CA MET A 155 -1.96 -7.76 -3.02
C MET A 155 -2.05 -8.57 -1.73
N PHE A 156 -2.65 -8.05 -0.66
CA PHE A 156 -2.81 -8.74 0.62
C PHE A 156 -4.00 -9.70 0.60
N TYR A 157 -5.08 -9.29 0.00
CA TYR A 157 -6.36 -9.99 0.01
C TYR A 157 -6.90 -10.22 -1.42
N PRO A 158 -6.15 -10.93 -2.31
CA PRO A 158 -6.47 -11.00 -3.74
C PRO A 158 -7.80 -11.67 -4.06
N ASN A 159 -8.30 -12.51 -3.17
CA ASN A 159 -9.52 -13.28 -3.36
C ASN A 159 -10.72 -12.73 -2.58
N GLU A 160 -10.53 -11.67 -1.76
CA GLU A 160 -11.64 -11.00 -1.10
C GLU A 160 -12.59 -10.42 -2.13
N VAL A 161 -13.89 -10.54 -1.84
CA VAL A 161 -14.95 -10.08 -2.74
C VAL A 161 -15.40 -8.69 -2.31
N LEU A 162 -15.27 -7.75 -3.24
CA LEU A 162 -15.76 -6.38 -3.11
C LEU A 162 -17.10 -6.26 -3.82
N ILE A 163 -18.07 -5.61 -3.18
CA ILE A 163 -19.33 -5.21 -3.79
C ILE A 163 -19.26 -3.69 -3.98
N LEU A 164 -19.17 -3.26 -5.23
CA LEU A 164 -19.01 -1.83 -5.57
C LEU A 164 -20.41 -1.20 -5.76
N PHE A 165 -20.76 -0.28 -4.87
CA PHE A 165 -21.97 0.52 -5.07
C PHE A 165 -21.73 1.56 -6.20
N PRO A 166 -22.70 1.81 -7.12
CA PRO A 166 -24.08 1.32 -7.14
C PRO A 166 -24.28 -0.01 -7.90
N ILE A 167 -23.22 -0.58 -8.45
CA ILE A 167 -23.30 -1.81 -9.25
C ILE A 167 -22.99 -3.01 -8.32
N PRO A 168 -23.99 -3.81 -7.88
CA PRO A 168 -23.79 -4.88 -6.92
C PRO A 168 -23.17 -6.14 -7.56
N ILE A 169 -22.11 -5.97 -8.36
CA ILE A 169 -21.39 -7.08 -8.97
C ILE A 169 -20.24 -7.47 -8.02
N PRO A 170 -20.24 -8.73 -7.51
CA PRO A 170 -19.16 -9.20 -6.66
C PRO A 170 -17.88 -9.37 -7.49
N LEU A 171 -16.85 -8.58 -7.17
CA LEU A 171 -15.57 -8.59 -7.87
C LEU A 171 -14.44 -8.91 -6.88
N LYS A 172 -13.57 -9.88 -7.22
CA LYS A 172 -12.39 -10.17 -6.41
C LYS A 172 -11.42 -9.00 -6.44
N ALA A 173 -10.80 -8.69 -5.29
CA ALA A 173 -9.91 -7.54 -5.11
C ALA A 173 -8.79 -7.45 -6.16
N LYS A 174 -8.19 -8.58 -6.55
CA LYS A 174 -7.16 -8.61 -7.61
C LYS A 174 -7.68 -8.12 -8.97
N TYR A 175 -8.93 -8.44 -9.33
CA TYR A 175 -9.53 -7.98 -10.59
C TYR A 175 -9.98 -6.53 -10.49
N PHE A 176 -10.48 -6.10 -9.33
CA PHE A 176 -10.79 -4.71 -9.07
C PHE A 176 -9.56 -3.82 -9.28
N VAL A 177 -8.43 -4.16 -8.66
CA VAL A 177 -7.17 -3.41 -8.81
C VAL A 177 -6.69 -3.45 -10.26
N LEU A 178 -6.77 -4.61 -10.95
CA LEU A 178 -6.40 -4.69 -12.36
C LEU A 178 -7.25 -3.77 -13.24
N VAL A 179 -8.56 -3.73 -13.02
CA VAL A 179 -9.47 -2.82 -13.74
C VAL A 179 -9.10 -1.37 -13.48
N CYS A 180 -8.80 -0.98 -12.23
CA CYS A 180 -8.33 0.36 -11.92
C CYS A 180 -7.05 0.72 -12.67
N ILE A 181 -6.05 -0.18 -12.70
CA ILE A 181 -4.81 0.04 -13.46
C ILE A 181 -5.11 0.24 -14.95
N VAL A 182 -5.95 -0.62 -15.55
CA VAL A 182 -6.31 -0.52 -16.97
C VAL A 182 -7.01 0.79 -17.27
N ILE A 183 -7.96 1.22 -16.42
CA ILE A 183 -8.64 2.50 -16.56
C ILE A 183 -7.64 3.65 -16.53
N GLU A 184 -6.72 3.69 -15.55
CA GLU A 184 -5.71 4.75 -15.43
C GLU A 184 -4.78 4.79 -16.66
N VAL A 185 -4.33 3.63 -17.14
CA VAL A 185 -3.49 3.54 -18.33
C VAL A 185 -4.26 4.03 -19.57
N VAL A 186 -5.48 3.56 -19.80
CA VAL A 186 -6.27 3.98 -20.97
C VAL A 186 -6.60 5.48 -20.89
N SER A 187 -7.02 5.97 -19.72
CA SER A 187 -7.36 7.37 -19.52
C SER A 187 -6.15 8.30 -19.67
N SER A 188 -4.94 7.85 -19.33
CA SER A 188 -3.72 8.65 -19.50
C SER A 188 -3.42 8.99 -20.98
N PHE A 189 -3.93 8.19 -21.92
CA PHE A 189 -3.80 8.45 -23.37
C PHE A 189 -5.03 9.12 -23.99
N ALA A 190 -6.20 9.05 -23.34
CA ALA A 190 -7.46 9.46 -23.90
C ALA A 190 -7.87 10.90 -23.55
N THR A 191 -7.33 11.46 -22.48
CA THR A 191 -7.82 12.73 -21.92
C THR A 191 -6.75 13.83 -21.95
N ASN A 192 -7.11 14.97 -22.55
CA ASN A 192 -6.49 16.28 -22.26
C ASN A 192 -7.01 16.83 -20.92
N GLY A 193 -7.32 15.94 -19.96
CA GLY A 193 -8.04 16.29 -18.72
C GLY A 193 -7.12 16.61 -17.55
N ASN A 194 -7.68 17.32 -16.57
CA ASN A 194 -7.03 17.74 -15.32
C ASN A 194 -6.78 16.58 -14.30
N VAL A 195 -6.74 15.32 -14.73
CA VAL A 195 -6.54 14.18 -13.85
C VAL A 195 -5.11 13.68 -13.95
N ALA A 196 -4.44 13.59 -12.82
CA ALA A 196 -3.06 13.15 -12.73
C ALA A 196 -2.93 11.61 -12.79
N HIS A 197 -3.27 11.00 -13.92
CA HIS A 197 -3.23 9.55 -14.13
C HIS A 197 -1.85 8.95 -13.84
N PHE A 198 -0.78 9.66 -14.20
CA PHE A 198 0.59 9.22 -13.94
C PHE A 198 0.96 9.26 -12.45
N ALA A 199 0.36 10.17 -11.67
CA ALA A 199 0.50 10.13 -10.21
C ALA A 199 -0.17 8.87 -9.62
N HIS A 200 -1.34 8.46 -10.12
CA HIS A 200 -2.02 7.24 -9.67
C HIS A 200 -1.19 5.99 -9.99
N LEU A 201 -0.73 5.86 -11.22
CA LEU A 201 0.14 4.76 -11.66
C LEU A 201 1.47 4.75 -10.90
N GLY A 202 2.06 5.92 -10.68
CA GLY A 202 3.27 6.10 -9.87
C GLY A 202 3.09 5.62 -8.43
N GLY A 203 2.00 6.04 -7.78
CA GLY A 203 1.66 5.58 -6.43
C GLY A 203 1.55 4.06 -6.35
N MET A 204 0.88 3.43 -7.32
CA MET A 204 0.79 1.97 -7.40
C MET A 204 2.15 1.30 -7.66
N ALA A 205 2.99 1.87 -8.53
CA ALA A 205 4.32 1.33 -8.79
C ALA A 205 5.21 1.37 -7.53
N PHE A 206 5.25 2.50 -6.83
CA PHE A 206 5.97 2.62 -5.56
C PHE A 206 5.42 1.66 -4.51
N ALA A 207 4.10 1.48 -4.42
CA ALA A 207 3.47 0.51 -3.54
C ALA A 207 3.93 -0.92 -3.83
N TYR A 208 3.96 -1.33 -5.11
CA TYR A 208 4.43 -2.65 -5.51
C TYR A 208 5.87 -2.91 -5.06
N PHE A 209 6.77 -1.96 -5.32
CA PHE A 209 8.18 -2.10 -4.92
C PHE A 209 8.36 -2.07 -3.41
N PHE A 210 7.63 -1.21 -2.71
CA PHE A 210 7.65 -1.14 -1.24
C PHE A 210 7.21 -2.46 -0.62
N ILE A 211 6.06 -3.00 -1.04
CA ILE A 211 5.53 -4.28 -0.55
C ILE A 211 6.51 -5.42 -0.84
N ARG A 212 7.08 -5.47 -2.07
CA ARG A 212 8.04 -6.48 -2.46
C ARG A 212 9.35 -6.41 -1.64
N HIS A 213 9.82 -5.18 -1.33
CA HIS A 213 10.99 -4.98 -0.49
C HIS A 213 10.78 -5.51 0.93
N TYR A 214 9.66 -5.16 1.56
CA TYR A 214 9.34 -5.62 2.91
C TYR A 214 9.08 -7.12 2.99
N ARG A 215 8.42 -7.72 1.99
CA ARG A 215 8.24 -9.20 1.92
C ARG A 215 9.56 -9.97 1.89
N ARG A 216 10.59 -9.42 1.24
CA ARG A 216 11.91 -10.06 1.20
C ARG A 216 12.63 -9.98 2.56
N ARG A 217 12.33 -8.97 3.34
CA ARG A 217 12.97 -8.71 4.63
C ARG A 217 12.28 -9.46 5.79
N ASP A 218 10.97 -9.60 5.71
CA ASP A 218 10.13 -10.34 6.68
C ASP A 218 9.93 -11.79 6.19
N SER A 219 10.99 -12.51 5.81
CA SER A 219 10.92 -13.97 5.52
C SER A 219 10.51 -14.81 6.75
N GLY A 220 10.09 -14.17 7.83
CA GLY A 220 9.46 -14.77 9.02
C GLY A 220 8.00 -14.39 9.21
N PHE A 221 7.35 -13.71 8.27
CA PHE A 221 5.93 -13.40 8.34
C PHE A 221 5.12 -14.44 7.56
N ASP A 222 4.95 -15.61 8.17
CA ASP A 222 4.18 -16.75 7.63
C ASP A 222 2.66 -16.52 7.47
N GLY A 223 2.17 -15.32 7.79
CA GLY A 223 0.75 -14.98 7.67
C GLY A 223 0.19 -14.97 6.24
N TRP A 224 1.04 -15.06 5.22
CA TRP A 224 0.62 -15.05 3.81
C TRP A 224 0.44 -16.42 3.19
N ASP A 225 1.18 -17.42 3.64
CA ASP A 225 1.11 -18.77 3.08
C ASP A 225 -0.14 -19.51 3.57
N ASN A 226 -0.68 -19.16 4.75
CA ASN A 226 -1.93 -19.72 5.26
C ASN A 226 -3.18 -19.26 4.49
N TYR A 227 -3.15 -18.13 3.77
CA TYR A 227 -4.27 -17.66 2.94
C TYR A 227 -4.21 -18.15 1.49
N ARG A 228 -3.11 -18.75 1.09
CA ARG A 228 -3.02 -19.50 -0.17
C ARG A 228 -3.64 -20.87 0.04
N GLY A 229 -4.97 -20.89 0.05
CA GLY A 229 -5.76 -22.08 0.18
C GLY A 229 -5.21 -23.23 -0.67
N SER A 230 -5.11 -24.39 -0.07
CA SER A 230 -4.84 -25.73 -0.57
C SER A 230 -5.34 -25.95 -2.01
N GLY A 231 -4.52 -25.59 -3.01
CA GLY A 231 -4.84 -25.73 -4.43
C GLY A 231 -3.59 -25.62 -5.29
N GLY A 232 -2.87 -26.73 -5.46
CA GLY A 232 -1.99 -26.98 -6.60
C GLY A 232 -0.69 -26.16 -6.67
N GLY A 233 0.31 -26.52 -5.90
CA GLY A 233 1.69 -26.09 -6.13
C GLY A 233 2.18 -26.61 -7.48
N GLY A 234 2.31 -25.73 -8.49
CA GLY A 234 2.81 -26.06 -9.80
C GLY A 234 4.28 -26.53 -9.76
N LEU A 235 4.73 -27.23 -10.82
CA LEU A 235 6.08 -27.78 -11.00
C LEU A 235 7.18 -26.75 -10.67
N LEU A 236 6.97 -25.48 -11.00
CA LEU A 236 7.88 -24.36 -10.72
C LEU A 236 8.05 -24.04 -9.22
N ASP A 237 7.00 -24.17 -8.42
CA ASP A 237 7.09 -23.98 -6.96
C ASP A 237 7.84 -25.13 -6.28
N ARG A 238 7.70 -26.36 -6.78
CA ARG A 238 8.51 -27.52 -6.31
C ARG A 238 9.99 -27.39 -6.68
N MET A 239 10.29 -26.90 -7.88
CA MET A 239 11.68 -26.64 -8.30
C MET A 239 12.31 -25.50 -7.49
N ARG A 240 11.56 -24.43 -7.20
CA ARG A 240 12.02 -23.29 -6.40
C ARG A 240 12.25 -23.66 -4.92
N ARG A 241 11.44 -24.53 -4.33
CA ARG A 241 11.67 -25.07 -2.98
C ARG A 241 12.95 -25.90 -2.95
N ARG A 242 13.17 -26.81 -3.88
CA ARG A 242 14.42 -27.61 -3.97
C ARG A 242 15.67 -26.76 -4.18
N PHE A 243 15.56 -25.65 -4.92
CA PHE A 243 16.69 -24.75 -5.14
C PHE A 243 17.03 -23.92 -3.90
N ASN A 244 16.01 -23.49 -3.15
CA ASN A 244 16.20 -22.79 -1.88
C ASN A 244 16.68 -23.70 -0.75
N GLU A 245 16.24 -24.95 -0.70
CA GLU A 245 16.70 -25.96 0.25
C GLU A 245 18.19 -26.28 0.05
N ARG A 246 18.65 -26.48 -1.17
CA ARG A 246 20.09 -26.67 -1.48
C ARG A 246 20.95 -25.44 -1.14
N ARG A 247 20.42 -24.24 -1.31
CA ARG A 247 21.15 -23.00 -0.97
C ARG A 247 21.18 -22.73 0.53
N ALA A 248 20.23 -23.26 1.30
CA ALA A 248 20.23 -23.20 2.75
C ALA A 248 21.23 -24.20 3.36
N GLU A 249 21.44 -25.35 2.73
CA GLU A 249 22.44 -26.35 3.16
C GLU A 249 23.88 -25.85 2.94
N ASP A 250 24.17 -25.15 1.83
CA ASP A 250 25.50 -24.60 1.53
C ASP A 250 25.92 -23.40 2.42
N VAL A 251 24.96 -22.72 3.06
CA VAL A 251 25.23 -21.53 3.93
C VAL A 251 25.37 -21.91 5.40
N THR A 252 25.03 -23.14 5.79
CA THR A 252 25.06 -23.58 7.20
C THR A 252 26.37 -24.17 7.67
N GLU A 253 27.40 -24.25 6.81
CA GLU A 253 28.72 -24.79 7.18
C GLU A 253 29.75 -23.77 7.68
N VAL A 254 29.43 -22.50 7.79
CA VAL A 254 30.34 -21.47 8.30
C VAL A 254 29.83 -20.86 9.59
N TYR A 255 30.50 -21.26 10.69
CA TYR A 255 30.50 -20.66 12.03
C TYR A 255 29.40 -21.05 13.01
N ARG A 256 29.65 -22.08 13.84
CA ARG A 256 29.02 -22.32 15.16
C ARG A 256 29.99 -22.03 16.28
N PRO A 257 29.69 -21.09 17.18
CA PRO A 257 30.06 -21.23 18.57
C PRO A 257 28.83 -21.71 19.37
N ASP A 258 29.06 -22.85 20.05
CA ASP A 258 28.32 -23.34 21.20
C ASP A 258 26.79 -23.50 21.16
N GLY A 259 26.37 -24.62 20.74
CA GLY A 259 25.45 -25.63 21.28
C GLY A 259 24.17 -25.22 22.01
N TYR A 260 23.43 -24.14 21.62
CA TYR A 260 22.08 -23.93 22.13
C TYR A 260 21.13 -23.57 20.98
N ASP A 261 20.57 -24.58 20.32
CA ASP A 261 19.56 -24.40 19.28
C ASP A 261 18.14 -24.38 19.89
N TYR A 262 17.73 -23.19 20.37
CA TYR A 262 16.39 -22.94 20.91
C TYR A 262 15.27 -23.16 19.88
N ARG A 263 15.59 -23.06 18.58
CA ARG A 263 14.62 -23.21 17.49
C ARG A 263 14.36 -24.68 17.15
N SER A 264 15.37 -25.52 17.19
CA SER A 264 15.18 -26.96 16.92
C SER A 264 14.38 -27.62 18.05
N ARG A 265 14.65 -27.29 19.31
CA ARG A 265 13.86 -27.79 20.46
C ARG A 265 12.39 -27.37 20.40
N ARG A 266 12.11 -26.13 20.06
CA ARG A 266 10.73 -25.64 19.93
C ARG A 266 9.98 -26.34 18.80
N LYS A 267 10.66 -26.61 17.68
CA LYS A 267 10.07 -27.34 16.56
C LYS A 267 9.83 -28.80 16.91
N GLU A 268 10.72 -29.45 17.64
CA GLU A 268 10.55 -30.82 18.11
C GLU A 268 9.39 -30.93 19.12
N GLU A 269 9.24 -29.96 20.02
CA GLU A 269 8.11 -29.88 20.95
C GLU A 269 6.77 -29.67 20.22
N ASP A 270 6.73 -28.80 19.22
CA ASP A 270 5.52 -28.56 18.40
C ASP A 270 5.16 -29.78 17.57
N ASP A 271 6.11 -30.44 16.92
CA ASP A 271 5.92 -31.68 16.15
C ASP A 271 5.45 -32.86 17.05
N GLU A 272 5.88 -32.90 18.30
CA GLU A 272 5.45 -33.92 19.26
C GLU A 272 4.03 -33.67 19.74
N VAL A 273 3.65 -32.42 20.02
CA VAL A 273 2.26 -32.05 20.39
C VAL A 273 1.31 -32.36 19.24
N ASP A 274 1.69 -32.07 18.01
CA ASP A 274 0.86 -32.39 16.82
C ASP A 274 0.61 -33.89 16.66
N ARG A 275 1.61 -34.75 16.93
CA ARG A 275 1.43 -36.21 16.94
C ARG A 275 0.46 -36.67 18.03
N ILE A 276 0.55 -36.08 19.23
CA ILE A 276 -0.36 -36.41 20.34
C ILE A 276 -1.79 -35.99 20.00
N LEU A 277 -1.99 -34.82 19.39
CA LEU A 277 -3.29 -34.34 18.93
C LEU A 277 -3.89 -35.24 17.83
N GLU A 278 -3.04 -35.74 16.93
CA GLU A 278 -3.49 -36.67 15.87
C GLU A 278 -3.90 -38.04 16.45
N LYS A 279 -3.16 -38.51 17.47
CA LYS A 279 -3.51 -39.76 18.22
C LYS A 279 -4.80 -39.58 19.02
N LEU A 280 -4.98 -38.44 19.69
CA LEU A 280 -6.21 -38.08 20.38
C LEU A 280 -7.40 -38.08 19.46
N LYS A 281 -7.25 -37.51 18.24
CA LYS A 281 -8.31 -37.46 17.23
C LYS A 281 -8.69 -38.81 16.65
N LYS A 282 -7.73 -39.74 16.49
CA LYS A 282 -7.94 -41.07 15.93
C LYS A 282 -8.43 -42.08 16.93
N SER A 283 -7.96 -42.06 18.16
CA SER A 283 -8.11 -43.16 19.12
C SER A 283 -8.73 -42.73 20.45
N GLY A 284 -9.06 -41.44 20.63
CA GLY A 284 -9.66 -40.89 21.84
C GLY A 284 -8.70 -40.67 23.00
N TYR A 285 -9.17 -39.95 24.04
CA TYR A 285 -8.34 -39.49 25.17
C TYR A 285 -7.79 -40.66 26.00
N GLU A 286 -8.48 -41.77 26.08
CA GLU A 286 -8.05 -42.96 26.86
C GLU A 286 -6.87 -43.71 26.22
N SER A 287 -6.56 -43.42 24.96
CA SER A 287 -5.41 -44.03 24.27
C SER A 287 -4.09 -43.31 24.54
N LEU A 288 -4.13 -42.16 25.20
CA LEU A 288 -2.94 -41.34 25.53
C LEU A 288 -2.29 -41.89 26.82
N THR A 289 -0.95 -41.88 26.81
CA THR A 289 -0.19 -42.17 28.04
C THR A 289 -0.27 -40.97 29.00
N GLU A 290 0.04 -41.21 30.30
CA GLU A 290 0.04 -40.13 31.29
C GLU A 290 1.03 -38.98 30.93
N GLU A 291 2.17 -39.31 30.32
CA GLU A 291 3.13 -38.33 29.82
C GLU A 291 2.57 -37.49 28.67
N GLU A 292 1.85 -38.08 27.73
CA GLU A 292 1.19 -37.41 26.63
C GLU A 292 0.07 -36.47 27.12
N LYS A 293 -0.71 -36.93 28.12
CA LYS A 293 -1.75 -36.11 28.77
C LYS A 293 -1.15 -34.89 29.48
N GLN A 294 -0.06 -35.09 30.20
CA GLN A 294 0.62 -33.99 30.89
C GLN A 294 1.18 -32.95 29.92
N LYS A 295 1.79 -33.38 28.82
CA LYS A 295 2.30 -32.46 27.77
C LYS A 295 1.19 -31.62 27.14
N LEU A 296 0.02 -32.20 26.87
CA LEU A 296 -1.14 -31.46 26.39
C LEU A 296 -1.64 -30.42 27.40
N PHE A 297 -1.68 -30.80 28.67
CA PHE A 297 -2.12 -29.90 29.74
C PHE A 297 -1.16 -28.73 29.93
N ASP A 298 0.14 -28.98 29.93
CA ASP A 298 1.18 -27.94 30.08
C ASP A 298 1.17 -26.97 28.89
N ARG A 299 0.84 -27.46 27.67
CA ARG A 299 0.70 -26.58 26.49
C ARG A 299 -0.53 -25.69 26.59
N SER A 300 -1.68 -26.24 27.00
CA SER A 300 -2.93 -25.49 27.18
C SER A 300 -2.77 -24.34 28.19
N ASN A 301 -2.10 -24.60 29.31
CA ASN A 301 -1.82 -23.59 30.35
C ASN A 301 -0.87 -22.49 29.88
N ARG A 302 0.10 -22.78 28.99
CA ARG A 302 0.98 -21.76 28.41
C ARG A 302 0.25 -20.86 27.42
N ASP A 303 -0.67 -21.39 26.66
CA ASP A 303 -1.45 -20.61 25.69
C ASP A 303 -2.50 -19.71 26.39
N GLU A 304 -3.04 -20.12 27.54
CA GLU A 304 -3.92 -19.29 28.39
C GLU A 304 -3.16 -18.12 29.09
N GLN A 305 -1.88 -18.28 29.42
CA GLN A 305 -1.07 -17.21 30.02
C GLN A 305 -0.51 -16.21 29.01
N ALA A 306 -0.62 -16.49 27.69
CA ALA A 306 -0.15 -15.63 26.63
C ALA A 306 -1.25 -14.69 26.04
N HIS A 307 -2.48 -14.77 26.53
CA HIS A 307 -3.63 -13.93 26.23
C HIS A 307 -4.03 -13.05 27.40
#